data_ea73541c1699fc362487ef3c1059e2bc
#
_entry.id   ea73541c1699fc362487ef3c1059e2bc
#
_cell.length_a   1.000
_cell.length_b   1.000
_cell.length_c   1.000
_cell.angle_alpha   90.00
_cell.angle_beta   90.00
_cell.angle_gamma   90.00
#
_symmetry.space_group_name_H-M   'P 1'
#
loop_
_entity.id
_entity.type
_entity.pdbx_description
1 polymer ?
#
loop_
_entity_poly.entity_id
_entity_poly.type
_entity_poly.pdbx_seq_one_letter_code
_entity_poly.pdbx_strand_id
1 'polypeptide(L)'
;MATFLRYGSFHFARMVDKSGTSIAIKRCLNKTWNPNRKGSIFSIHTALHSNSEKNRFLEDKVTIHFVNQDGIKTTTAVIEGETLLDVVIKKNLDISGFGACEGTLACSTCHLIFDKSFYDKMEPVIDEEMDMLDLAYGLTKTSRLGCQVKVQKWMDGMTVQVPQGVRVAVGSEGSQ
;
A
#
# COMPACT_ATOMS: atom_id res chain seq x y z
N MET A 1 20.33 4.66 61.63
CA MET A 1 19.38 5.23 60.67
C MET A 1 19.54 4.42 59.36
N ALA A 2 18.65 3.48 59.10
CA ALA A 2 18.67 2.63 57.91
C ALA A 2 17.41 2.89 57.10
N THR A 3 17.58 3.42 55.89
CA THR A 3 16.50 3.76 54.96
C THR A 3 16.21 2.51 54.11
N PHE A 4 15.02 1.96 54.29
CA PHE A 4 14.53 0.82 53.50
C PHE A 4 13.95 1.34 52.15
N LEU A 5 14.60 0.96 51.05
CA LEU A 5 14.05 1.10 49.69
C LEU A 5 13.20 -0.15 49.41
N ARG A 6 11.86 0.05 49.28
CA ARG A 6 10.91 -0.96 48.81
C ARG A 6 10.98 -1.04 47.28
N TYR A 7 11.51 -2.13 46.76
CA TYR A 7 11.38 -2.52 45.37
C TYR A 7 9.99 -3.09 45.13
N GLY A 8 9.23 -2.47 44.26
CA GLY A 8 7.92 -2.97 43.81
C GLY A 8 8.08 -4.13 42.83
N SER A 9 7.62 -5.30 43.19
CA SER A 9 7.54 -6.49 42.32
C SER A 9 6.50 -6.27 41.21
N PHE A 10 6.93 -6.21 39.97
CA PHE A 10 6.07 -6.32 38.83
C PHE A 10 5.75 -7.78 38.56
N HIS A 11 4.49 -8.18 38.78
CA HIS A 11 4.00 -9.48 38.34
C HIS A 11 3.57 -9.37 36.86
N PHE A 12 4.31 -10.04 36.01
CA PHE A 12 3.99 -10.20 34.59
C PHE A 12 3.11 -11.46 34.44
N ALA A 13 1.83 -11.31 34.20
CA ALA A 13 0.96 -12.42 33.80
C ALA A 13 0.97 -12.56 32.28
N ARG A 14 1.52 -13.64 31.79
CA ARG A 14 1.56 -14.02 30.38
C ARG A 14 0.37 -14.93 30.09
N MET A 15 -0.57 -14.46 29.31
CA MET A 15 -1.70 -15.26 28.83
C MET A 15 -1.41 -15.65 27.39
N VAL A 16 -1.38 -16.96 27.12
CA VAL A 16 -1.15 -17.53 25.78
C VAL A 16 -2.49 -18.06 25.28
N ASP A 17 -2.87 -17.68 24.07
CA ASP A 17 -4.06 -18.23 23.46
C ASP A 17 -3.76 -19.56 22.74
N LYS A 18 -4.82 -20.28 22.29
CA LYS A 18 -4.70 -21.61 21.66
C LYS A 18 -3.95 -21.61 20.32
N SER A 19 -3.59 -20.45 19.77
CA SER A 19 -2.83 -20.28 18.52
C SER A 19 -1.33 -19.95 18.72
N GLY A 20 -0.87 -19.83 19.98
CA GLY A 20 0.56 -19.65 20.28
C GLY A 20 1.10 -18.23 20.10
N THR A 21 0.26 -17.22 19.86
CA THR A 21 0.70 -15.84 19.63
C THR A 21 0.66 -15.03 20.92
N SER A 22 1.76 -14.40 21.29
CA SER A 22 1.97 -13.65 22.54
C SER A 22 1.48 -12.21 22.37
N ILE A 23 0.40 -11.83 23.05
CA ILE A 23 -0.13 -10.45 23.04
C ILE A 23 0.25 -9.77 24.37
N ALA A 24 1.01 -8.69 24.29
CA ALA A 24 1.37 -7.86 25.43
C ALA A 24 0.30 -6.81 25.70
N ILE A 25 -0.47 -6.96 26.79
CA ILE A 25 -1.45 -5.98 27.23
C ILE A 25 -0.81 -5.07 28.29
N LYS A 26 -0.54 -3.81 27.93
CA LYS A 26 -0.19 -2.77 28.90
C LYS A 26 -1.46 -2.33 29.65
N ARG A 27 -1.65 -2.78 30.89
CA ARG A 27 -2.66 -2.23 31.79
C ARG A 27 -2.08 -1.02 32.52
N CYS A 28 -2.59 0.16 32.19
CA CYS A 28 -2.44 1.33 33.05
C CYS A 28 -3.43 1.22 34.22
N LEU A 29 -2.94 0.85 35.38
CA LEU A 29 -3.67 0.92 36.64
C LEU A 29 -3.14 2.12 37.43
N ASN A 30 -3.80 3.27 37.30
CA ASN A 30 -3.80 4.34 38.30
C ASN A 30 -5.23 4.89 38.40
N LYS A 31 -6.04 4.26 39.21
CA LYS A 31 -7.23 4.88 39.80
C LYS A 31 -7.24 4.59 41.29
N THR A 32 -7.01 5.65 42.06
CA THR A 32 -7.25 5.69 43.50
C THR A 32 -8.72 5.36 43.76
N TRP A 33 -8.93 4.28 44.47
CA TRP A 33 -10.27 3.84 44.86
C TRP A 33 -10.78 4.72 46.02
N ASN A 34 -11.91 5.39 45.79
CA ASN A 34 -12.61 6.17 46.80
C ASN A 34 -13.89 5.41 47.25
N PRO A 35 -13.95 4.92 48.49
CA PRO A 35 -15.06 4.03 48.91
C PRO A 35 -16.40 4.72 49.21
N ASN A 36 -16.56 6.04 48.98
CA ASN A 36 -17.74 6.78 49.44
C ASN A 36 -18.66 7.33 48.32
N ARG A 37 -18.68 6.73 47.13
CA ARG A 37 -19.71 7.04 46.12
C ARG A 37 -20.77 6.00 46.05
N LYS A 38 -21.95 6.31 46.65
CA LYS A 38 -23.20 5.60 46.42
C LYS A 38 -23.69 5.83 45.00
N GLY A 39 -23.92 4.73 44.27
CA GLY A 39 -24.90 4.52 43.23
C GLY A 39 -24.82 5.37 41.98
N SER A 40 -24.28 4.81 40.93
CA SER A 40 -24.79 4.99 39.56
C SER A 40 -24.46 3.73 38.77
N ILE A 41 -25.49 3.05 38.31
CA ILE A 41 -25.41 1.90 37.43
C ILE A 41 -24.96 2.43 36.08
N PHE A 42 -23.62 2.39 35.81
CA PHE A 42 -23.13 2.60 34.48
C PHE A 42 -23.40 1.35 33.67
N SER A 43 -24.42 1.44 32.83
CA SER A 43 -24.64 0.53 31.72
C SER A 43 -23.34 0.43 30.92
N ILE A 44 -22.72 -0.75 30.96
CA ILE A 44 -21.56 -1.06 30.11
C ILE A 44 -22.15 -1.30 28.71
N HIS A 45 -22.33 -0.23 27.94
CA HIS A 45 -22.33 -0.33 26.50
C HIS A 45 -20.89 -0.63 26.07
N THR A 46 -20.51 -1.89 26.19
CA THR A 46 -19.34 -2.42 25.52
C THR A 46 -19.55 -2.23 24.02
N ALA A 47 -18.83 -1.28 23.47
CA ALA A 47 -18.85 -0.91 22.08
C ALA A 47 -18.59 -2.12 21.18
N LEU A 48 -19.61 -2.57 20.49
CA LEU A 48 -19.56 -3.36 19.26
C LEU A 48 -19.04 -2.46 18.11
N HIS A 49 -17.84 -1.89 18.27
CA HIS A 49 -17.25 -1.00 17.24
C HIS A 49 -16.07 -1.60 16.52
N SER A 50 -15.69 -2.86 16.80
CA SER A 50 -14.48 -3.46 16.24
C SER A 50 -14.68 -4.30 14.98
N ASN A 51 -15.93 -4.54 14.54
CA ASN A 51 -16.18 -5.35 13.34
C ASN A 51 -16.47 -4.53 12.07
N SER A 52 -16.82 -3.24 12.19
CA SER A 52 -17.12 -2.43 10.99
C SER A 52 -15.87 -1.92 10.26
N GLU A 53 -14.77 -1.70 10.98
CA GLU A 53 -13.52 -1.26 10.37
C GLU A 53 -12.82 -2.39 9.59
N LYS A 54 -12.84 -3.62 10.12
CA LYS A 54 -12.24 -4.77 9.44
C LYS A 54 -12.95 -5.13 8.13
N ASN A 55 -14.27 -4.95 8.05
CA ASN A 55 -15.03 -5.19 6.82
C ASN A 55 -14.80 -4.07 5.77
N ARG A 56 -14.59 -2.83 6.21
CA ARG A 56 -14.33 -1.71 5.29
C ARG A 56 -13.01 -1.89 4.53
N PHE A 57 -11.97 -2.47 5.16
CA PHE A 57 -10.70 -2.79 4.51
C PHE A 57 -10.76 -3.94 3.50
N LEU A 58 -11.83 -4.75 3.51
CA LEU A 58 -12.02 -5.84 2.55
C LEU A 58 -12.82 -5.41 1.32
N GLU A 59 -13.64 -4.35 1.43
CA GLU A 59 -14.51 -3.88 0.34
C GLU A 59 -13.83 -2.90 -0.63
N ASP A 60 -12.67 -2.32 -0.25
CA ASP A 60 -11.98 -1.30 -1.04
C ASP A 60 -10.77 -1.86 -1.84
N LYS A 61 -10.70 -3.17 -2.04
CA LYS A 61 -9.63 -3.81 -2.82
C LYS A 61 -10.03 -3.93 -4.28
N VAL A 62 -9.15 -3.45 -5.14
CA VAL A 62 -9.24 -3.51 -6.60
C VAL A 62 -8.16 -4.47 -7.10
N THR A 63 -8.50 -5.34 -8.03
CA THR A 63 -7.54 -6.27 -8.63
C THR A 63 -6.96 -5.65 -9.89
N ILE A 64 -5.64 -5.52 -9.97
CA ILE A 64 -4.94 -5.01 -11.16
C ILE A 64 -3.91 -6.03 -11.63
N HIS A 65 -3.80 -6.15 -12.93
CA HIS A 65 -2.87 -7.01 -13.61
C HIS A 65 -1.77 -6.17 -14.25
N PHE A 66 -0.54 -6.43 -13.87
CA PHE A 66 0.64 -5.81 -14.49
C PHE A 66 1.31 -6.83 -15.42
N VAL A 67 1.59 -6.41 -16.63
CA VAL A 67 2.41 -7.19 -17.58
C VAL A 67 3.75 -6.48 -17.68
N ASN A 68 4.81 -7.15 -17.22
CA ASN A 68 6.16 -6.58 -17.24
C ASN A 68 6.77 -6.59 -18.65
N GLN A 69 7.99 -6.08 -18.78
CA GLN A 69 8.74 -6.01 -20.03
C GLN A 69 9.01 -7.38 -20.66
N ASP A 70 9.00 -8.47 -19.88
CA ASP A 70 9.20 -9.84 -20.34
C ASP A 70 7.87 -10.54 -20.71
N GLY A 71 6.75 -9.83 -20.59
CA GLY A 71 5.42 -10.35 -20.85
C GLY A 71 4.83 -11.18 -19.70
N ILE A 72 5.48 -11.19 -18.54
CA ILE A 72 4.99 -11.91 -17.36
C ILE A 72 3.88 -11.11 -16.72
N LYS A 73 2.71 -11.75 -16.56
CA LYS A 73 1.53 -11.15 -15.94
C LYS A 73 1.54 -11.40 -14.43
N THR A 74 1.60 -10.33 -13.65
CA THR A 74 1.47 -10.35 -12.19
C THR A 74 0.14 -9.73 -11.77
N THR A 75 -0.60 -10.43 -10.92
CA THR A 75 -1.90 -9.96 -10.40
C THR A 75 -1.73 -9.51 -8.96
N THR A 76 -2.21 -8.32 -8.64
CA THR A 76 -2.12 -7.77 -7.28
C THR A 76 -3.43 -7.12 -6.84
N ALA A 77 -3.73 -7.24 -5.54
CA ALA A 77 -4.82 -6.52 -4.91
C ALA A 77 -4.30 -5.18 -4.35
N VAL A 78 -4.98 -4.11 -4.71
CA VAL A 78 -4.62 -2.72 -4.49
C VAL A 78 -5.70 -2.01 -3.70
N ILE A 79 -5.36 -0.99 -2.96
CA ILE A 79 -6.32 -0.16 -2.23
C ILE A 79 -6.72 1.03 -3.10
N GLU A 80 -8.01 1.38 -3.11
CA GLU A 80 -8.50 2.58 -3.79
C GLU A 80 -7.77 3.83 -3.31
N GLY A 81 -7.38 4.71 -4.23
CA GLY A 81 -6.68 5.97 -3.97
C GLY A 81 -5.15 5.88 -4.01
N GLU A 82 -4.55 4.69 -4.01
CA GLU A 82 -3.11 4.53 -4.27
C GLU A 82 -2.79 4.85 -5.73
N THR A 83 -1.59 5.37 -6.00
CA THR A 83 -1.11 5.50 -7.39
C THR A 83 -0.60 4.15 -7.89
N LEU A 84 -0.62 3.93 -9.22
CA LEU A 84 -0.03 2.71 -9.78
C LEU A 84 1.48 2.61 -9.52
N LEU A 85 2.17 3.74 -9.39
CA LEU A 85 3.57 3.77 -8.95
C LEU A 85 3.71 3.24 -7.52
N ASP A 86 2.89 3.73 -6.59
CA ASP A 86 2.89 3.24 -5.19
C ASP A 86 2.67 1.74 -5.12
N VAL A 87 1.76 1.22 -5.96
CA VAL A 87 1.47 -0.21 -6.03
C VAL A 87 2.71 -1.01 -6.43
N VAL A 88 3.40 -0.60 -7.50
CA VAL A 88 4.62 -1.28 -7.98
C VAL A 88 5.68 -1.31 -6.89
N ILE A 89 5.90 -0.16 -6.22
CA ILE A 89 6.91 -0.04 -5.15
C ILE A 89 6.51 -0.86 -3.91
N LYS A 90 5.29 -0.68 -3.39
CA LYS A 90 4.83 -1.35 -2.16
C LYS A 90 4.72 -2.86 -2.30
N LYS A 91 4.34 -3.35 -3.48
CA LYS A 91 4.23 -4.78 -3.77
C LYS A 91 5.52 -5.39 -4.29
N ASN A 92 6.56 -4.58 -4.46
CA ASN A 92 7.86 -4.99 -5.00
C ASN A 92 7.70 -5.81 -6.29
N LEU A 93 6.92 -5.26 -7.25
CA LEU A 93 6.72 -5.92 -8.53
C LEU A 93 8.02 -5.91 -9.33
N ASP A 94 8.31 -7.03 -9.99
CA ASP A 94 9.54 -7.18 -10.79
C ASP A 94 9.43 -6.40 -12.11
N ILE A 95 9.62 -5.08 -12.03
CA ILE A 95 9.62 -4.16 -13.15
C ILE A 95 10.88 -3.30 -13.07
N SER A 96 11.89 -3.67 -13.86
CA SER A 96 13.20 -3.01 -13.82
C SER A 96 13.12 -1.53 -14.19
N GLY A 97 13.68 -0.67 -13.35
CA GLY A 97 13.82 0.76 -13.59
C GLY A 97 12.53 1.57 -13.53
N PHE A 98 11.43 1.01 -13.00
CA PHE A 98 10.15 1.69 -12.88
C PHE A 98 10.17 2.76 -11.80
N GLY A 99 9.68 3.98 -12.11
CA GLY A 99 9.45 5.03 -11.13
C GLY A 99 10.69 5.74 -10.58
N ALA A 100 11.74 5.91 -11.37
CA ALA A 100 13.02 6.47 -10.95
C ALA A 100 12.95 7.85 -10.27
N CYS A 101 11.94 8.67 -10.56
CA CYS A 101 11.75 9.99 -9.95
C CYS A 101 10.80 9.97 -8.74
N GLU A 102 10.32 8.81 -8.30
CA GLU A 102 9.41 8.67 -7.17
C GLU A 102 8.12 9.52 -7.27
N GLY A 103 7.66 9.78 -8.49
CA GLY A 103 6.40 10.50 -8.75
C GLY A 103 6.50 12.02 -8.83
N THR A 104 7.70 12.59 -8.91
CA THR A 104 7.90 14.04 -9.03
C THR A 104 7.67 14.61 -10.44
N LEU A 105 7.15 13.81 -11.39
CA LEU A 105 6.95 14.18 -12.80
C LEU A 105 8.24 14.67 -13.52
N ALA A 106 9.39 14.13 -13.14
CA ALA A 106 10.68 14.50 -13.73
C ALA A 106 11.26 13.41 -14.66
N CYS A 107 10.51 12.33 -14.88
CA CYS A 107 10.92 11.23 -15.77
C CYS A 107 9.71 10.52 -16.38
N SER A 108 9.96 9.67 -17.37
CA SER A 108 8.95 8.82 -18.03
C SER A 108 9.05 7.33 -17.67
N THR A 109 9.83 6.98 -16.64
CA THR A 109 10.12 5.56 -16.31
C THR A 109 8.94 4.80 -15.71
N CYS A 110 7.89 5.50 -15.27
CA CYS A 110 6.63 4.87 -14.81
C CYS A 110 5.57 4.77 -15.91
N HIS A 111 5.97 4.85 -17.18
CA HIS A 111 5.08 4.74 -18.33
C HIS A 111 4.39 3.38 -18.38
N LEU A 112 3.06 3.40 -18.52
CA LEU A 112 2.18 2.26 -18.65
C LEU A 112 1.25 2.42 -19.85
N ILE A 113 0.96 1.31 -20.51
CA ILE A 113 0.00 1.24 -21.61
C ILE A 113 -1.27 0.59 -21.09
N PHE A 114 -2.40 1.24 -21.32
CA PHE A 114 -3.72 0.84 -20.83
C PHE A 114 -4.59 0.28 -21.95
N ASP A 115 -5.53 -0.59 -21.56
CA ASP A 115 -6.61 -0.97 -22.47
C ASP A 115 -7.51 0.24 -22.75
N LYS A 116 -7.93 0.40 -24.00
CA LYS A 116 -8.74 1.56 -24.44
C LYS A 116 -10.02 1.73 -23.62
N SER A 117 -10.66 0.63 -23.23
CA SER A 117 -11.91 0.64 -22.45
C SER A 117 -11.76 1.27 -21.06
N PHE A 118 -10.58 1.15 -20.46
CA PHE A 118 -10.24 1.79 -19.20
C PHE A 118 -9.71 3.21 -19.40
N TYR A 119 -8.86 3.41 -20.41
CA TYR A 119 -8.29 4.70 -20.72
C TYR A 119 -9.36 5.77 -21.01
N ASP A 120 -10.39 5.43 -21.77
CA ASP A 120 -11.49 6.35 -22.15
C ASP A 120 -12.33 6.81 -20.93
N LYS A 121 -12.21 6.15 -19.78
CA LYS A 121 -12.89 6.52 -18.52
C LYS A 121 -12.02 7.34 -17.58
N MET A 122 -10.71 7.44 -17.86
CA MET A 122 -9.78 8.19 -17.04
C MET A 122 -9.93 9.69 -17.24
N GLU A 123 -9.44 10.45 -16.27
CA GLU A 123 -9.29 11.90 -16.44
C GLU A 123 -8.31 12.21 -17.58
N PRO A 124 -8.51 13.32 -18.29
CA PRO A 124 -7.61 13.73 -19.36
C PRO A 124 -6.19 13.93 -18.82
N VAL A 125 -5.22 13.69 -19.69
CA VAL A 125 -3.80 13.90 -19.38
C VAL A 125 -3.55 15.39 -19.17
N ILE A 126 -2.83 15.75 -18.12
CA ILE A 126 -2.40 17.13 -17.87
C ILE A 126 -1.16 17.46 -18.73
N ASP A 127 -0.91 18.74 -18.97
CA ASP A 127 0.17 19.20 -19.86
C ASP A 127 1.55 18.73 -19.36
N GLU A 128 1.81 18.77 -18.06
CA GLU A 128 3.06 18.33 -17.46
C GLU A 128 3.29 16.81 -17.62
N GLU A 129 2.21 16.02 -17.56
CA GLU A 129 2.29 14.58 -17.84
C GLU A 129 2.57 14.33 -19.33
N MET A 130 1.95 15.11 -20.20
CA MET A 130 2.14 15.00 -21.66
C MET A 130 3.58 15.26 -22.05
N ASP A 131 4.20 16.31 -21.51
CA ASP A 131 5.62 16.65 -21.76
C ASP A 131 6.54 15.49 -21.39
N MET A 132 6.26 14.80 -20.29
CA MET A 132 7.06 13.65 -19.86
C MET A 132 6.76 12.40 -20.69
N LEU A 133 5.51 12.22 -21.14
CA LEU A 133 5.12 11.10 -22.01
C LEU A 133 5.80 11.19 -23.38
N ASP A 134 5.97 12.38 -23.94
CA ASP A 134 6.64 12.59 -25.23
C ASP A 134 8.10 12.10 -25.23
N LEU A 135 8.72 12.03 -24.04
CA LEU A 135 10.06 11.47 -23.85
C LEU A 135 10.04 9.94 -23.61
N ALA A 136 8.86 9.34 -23.52
CA ALA A 136 8.74 7.92 -23.18
C ALA A 136 8.97 7.04 -24.41
N TYR A 137 9.69 5.92 -24.20
CA TYR A 137 9.85 4.90 -25.23
C TYR A 137 8.54 4.10 -25.41
N GLY A 138 8.17 3.82 -26.67
CA GLY A 138 7.01 3.00 -26.98
C GLY A 138 5.68 3.67 -26.68
N LEU A 139 5.61 5.00 -26.84
CA LEU A 139 4.39 5.78 -26.62
C LEU A 139 3.25 5.29 -27.52
N THR A 140 2.07 5.15 -26.94
CA THR A 140 0.83 4.78 -27.59
C THR A 140 -0.27 5.78 -27.28
N LYS A 141 -1.42 5.67 -27.96
CA LYS A 141 -2.58 6.55 -27.73
C LYS A 141 -3.25 6.32 -26.36
N THR A 142 -2.89 5.25 -25.67
CA THR A 142 -3.44 4.87 -24.37
C THR A 142 -2.36 4.82 -23.28
N SER A 143 -1.28 5.55 -23.50
CA SER A 143 -0.17 5.67 -22.55
C SER A 143 -0.48 6.69 -21.46
N ARG A 144 -0.11 6.37 -20.22
CA ARG A 144 -0.15 7.25 -19.06
C ARG A 144 1.06 7.00 -18.15
N LEU A 145 1.38 7.96 -17.31
CA LEU A 145 2.37 7.79 -16.25
C LEU A 145 1.72 7.19 -15.00
N GLY A 146 2.23 6.06 -14.52
CA GLY A 146 1.70 5.35 -13.35
C GLY A 146 1.69 6.17 -12.06
N CYS A 147 2.53 7.19 -11.95
CA CYS A 147 2.55 8.11 -10.80
C CYS A 147 1.35 9.09 -10.80
N GLN A 148 0.70 9.31 -11.95
CA GLN A 148 -0.44 10.22 -12.07
C GLN A 148 -1.79 9.48 -12.03
N VAL A 149 -1.80 8.17 -12.22
CA VAL A 149 -3.03 7.37 -12.23
C VAL A 149 -3.32 6.84 -10.83
N LYS A 150 -4.40 7.33 -10.21
CA LYS A 150 -4.92 6.83 -8.94
C LYS A 150 -5.91 5.71 -9.17
N VAL A 151 -5.76 4.64 -8.42
CA VAL A 151 -6.66 3.49 -8.48
C VAL A 151 -8.05 3.87 -8.00
N GLN A 152 -9.07 3.49 -8.76
CA GLN A 152 -10.49 3.66 -8.46
C GLN A 152 -11.21 2.32 -8.57
N LYS A 153 -12.35 2.17 -7.91
CA LYS A 153 -13.13 0.90 -7.86
C LYS A 153 -13.50 0.35 -9.24
N TRP A 154 -13.79 1.23 -10.21
CA TRP A 154 -14.15 0.80 -11.56
C TRP A 154 -12.96 0.21 -12.36
N MET A 155 -11.73 0.31 -11.85
CA MET A 155 -10.53 -0.27 -12.45
C MET A 155 -10.32 -1.74 -12.10
N ASP A 156 -11.27 -2.38 -11.41
CA ASP A 156 -11.16 -3.79 -11.05
C ASP A 156 -11.04 -4.69 -12.30
N GLY A 157 -10.07 -5.59 -12.27
CA GLY A 157 -9.72 -6.44 -13.40
C GLY A 157 -8.91 -5.78 -14.52
N MET A 158 -8.50 -4.50 -14.36
CA MET A 158 -7.71 -3.79 -15.35
C MET A 158 -6.36 -4.46 -15.59
N THR A 159 -5.95 -4.51 -16.86
CA THR A 159 -4.61 -4.94 -17.26
C THR A 159 -3.81 -3.73 -17.76
N VAL A 160 -2.61 -3.55 -17.23
CA VAL A 160 -1.65 -2.53 -17.66
C VAL A 160 -0.37 -3.19 -18.14
N GLN A 161 0.22 -2.66 -19.20
CA GLN A 161 1.45 -3.17 -19.78
C GLN A 161 2.57 -2.17 -19.60
N VAL A 162 3.73 -2.66 -19.16
CA VAL A 162 4.98 -1.91 -19.20
C VAL A 162 5.56 -2.06 -20.60
N PRO A 163 5.86 -0.94 -21.31
CA PRO A 163 6.43 -1.04 -22.64
C PRO A 163 7.75 -1.78 -22.58
N GLN A 164 7.99 -2.62 -23.59
CA GLN A 164 9.27 -3.31 -23.73
C GLN A 164 10.33 -2.25 -24.10
N GLY A 165 11.14 -1.86 -23.11
CA GLY A 165 12.29 -0.98 -23.35
C GLY A 165 13.27 -1.62 -24.32
N VAL A 166 14.03 -0.80 -25.06
CA VAL A 166 15.21 -1.28 -25.76
C VAL A 166 16.11 -1.91 -24.70
N ARG A 167 16.26 -3.23 -24.72
CA ARG A 167 17.34 -3.88 -23.99
C ARG A 167 18.62 -3.31 -24.58
N VAL A 168 19.27 -2.40 -23.89
CA VAL A 168 20.64 -2.07 -24.20
C VAL A 168 21.37 -3.41 -24.02
N ALA A 169 21.69 -4.05 -25.13
CA ALA A 169 22.58 -5.19 -25.10
C ALA A 169 23.88 -4.66 -24.51
N VAL A 170 24.09 -4.90 -23.23
CA VAL A 170 25.40 -4.72 -22.61
C VAL A 170 26.24 -5.74 -23.36
N GLY A 171 27.05 -5.22 -24.33
CA GLY A 171 27.96 -6.03 -25.08
C GLY A 171 28.82 -6.78 -24.08
N SER A 172 28.68 -8.11 -24.06
CA SER A 172 29.68 -8.96 -23.48
C SER A 172 30.93 -8.75 -24.31
N GLU A 173 31.78 -7.81 -23.93
CA GLU A 173 33.14 -7.75 -24.45
C GLU A 173 33.82 -9.05 -24.05
N GLY A 174 33.84 -9.96 -25.00
CA GLY A 174 34.61 -11.18 -24.92
C GLY A 174 36.08 -10.80 -24.75
N SER A 175 36.60 -11.08 -23.58
CA SER A 175 38.08 -11.13 -23.39
C SER A 175 38.64 -12.23 -24.28
N GLN A 176 39.39 -11.82 -25.27
CA GLN A 176 40.38 -12.68 -25.95
C GLN A 176 41.66 -12.71 -25.11
#